data_80a799f6a2d5b9b91819e3cf249a2e88
#
_entry.id   80a799f6a2d5b9b91819e3cf249a2e88
#
_cell.length_a   1.000
_cell.length_b   1.000
_cell.length_c   1.000
_cell.angle_alpha   90.00
_cell.angle_beta   90.00
_cell.angle_gamma   90.00
#
_symmetry.space_group_name_H-M   'P 1'
#
loop_
_entity.id
_entity.type
_entity.pdbx_description
1 polymer ?
#
loop_
_entity_poly.entity_id
_entity_poly.type
_entity_poly.pdbx_seq_one_letter_code
_entity_poly.pdbx_strand_id
1 'polypeptide(L)'
;MAAKSRLPLQFWIVTLVAFINSVSFTIIIPTLYPYAKEFGLSDLAASLLTTAFSLSQFLGTPILGRLSDRIGRKPLLVTSLLGTVVANVLAAVSPFAWWLYLARMLDGLTGGNNSVAQAVVSDITTPEQRTQAFGIFGGMFRLGFVVGPPLAYFAQTLPPLPGITPLGMSFMISAVMALVAAVLCFTMLPETRPPAACDANLTLSLADFGFGRLATSFRQPLVGPIFLMTFLNGATFTVFTFAFQPFFITVLGQDTKMLAFAFVFFGILAFLSQVFLLEPLRKRMNLVTLLVVALVMRGLLLILYPSFPTIQAFWILLFFFGVVNAFPMPLIDSLLSLRTSKDKQGEALGTNSSYLSIANAIGPAISGVLVTFGYGIPFFVAGGLTLAIAFFALTLNASDGKA
;
A
#
# COMPACT_ATOMS: atom_id res chain seq x y z
N MET A 1 21.45 -26.79 -17.73
CA MET A 1 21.06 -25.39 -17.53
C MET A 1 19.81 -25.14 -18.35
N ALA A 2 18.63 -25.16 -17.72
CA ALA A 2 17.38 -24.85 -18.42
C ALA A 2 17.46 -23.38 -18.85
N ALA A 3 17.24 -23.12 -20.14
CA ALA A 3 17.16 -21.75 -20.66
C ALA A 3 16.14 -20.97 -19.85
N LYS A 4 16.56 -19.87 -19.18
CA LYS A 4 15.64 -18.94 -18.53
C LYS A 4 14.66 -18.45 -19.59
N SER A 5 13.45 -19.02 -19.61
CA SER A 5 12.43 -18.61 -20.56
C SER A 5 12.12 -17.11 -20.30
N ARG A 6 12.28 -16.29 -21.34
CA ARG A 6 12.05 -14.84 -21.24
C ARG A 6 10.57 -14.60 -20.95
N LEU A 7 10.28 -13.70 -20.02
CA LEU A 7 8.92 -13.25 -19.76
C LEU A 7 8.35 -12.57 -21.01
N PRO A 8 7.07 -12.80 -21.35
CA PRO A 8 6.46 -12.27 -22.56
C PRO A 8 6.36 -10.73 -22.53
N LEU A 9 6.26 -10.10 -23.70
CA LEU A 9 6.14 -8.62 -23.81
C LEU A 9 4.94 -8.08 -23.02
N GLN A 10 3.82 -8.80 -23.04
CA GLN A 10 2.61 -8.45 -22.30
C GLN A 10 2.87 -8.29 -20.80
N PHE A 11 3.78 -9.09 -20.23
CA PHE A 11 4.20 -8.98 -18.84
C PHE A 11 4.84 -7.61 -18.54
N TRP A 12 5.72 -7.15 -19.40
CA TRP A 12 6.38 -5.86 -19.22
C TRP A 12 5.41 -4.69 -19.40
N ILE A 13 4.44 -4.82 -20.29
CA ILE A 13 3.38 -3.82 -20.49
C ILE A 13 2.51 -3.71 -19.24
N VAL A 14 1.94 -4.81 -18.74
CA VAL A 14 1.09 -4.77 -17.54
C VAL A 14 1.87 -4.32 -16.30
N THR A 15 3.15 -4.69 -16.19
CA THR A 15 4.03 -4.27 -15.10
C THR A 15 4.31 -2.76 -15.15
N LEU A 16 4.54 -2.21 -16.34
CA LEU A 16 4.69 -0.76 -16.54
C LEU A 16 3.39 -0.01 -16.20
N VAL A 17 2.25 -0.50 -16.65
CA VAL A 17 0.92 0.05 -16.30
C VAL A 17 0.72 0.06 -14.78
N ALA A 18 1.03 -1.05 -14.10
CA ALA A 18 0.93 -1.14 -12.65
C ALA A 18 1.90 -0.20 -11.92
N PHE A 19 3.12 -0.03 -12.43
CA PHE A 19 4.09 0.94 -11.90
C PHE A 19 3.55 2.37 -12.02
N ILE A 20 3.09 2.79 -13.20
CA ILE A 20 2.56 4.14 -13.42
C ILE A 20 1.33 4.38 -12.53
N ASN A 21 0.44 3.39 -12.41
CA ASN A 21 -0.71 3.47 -11.51
C ASN A 21 -0.30 3.57 -10.03
N SER A 22 0.75 2.85 -9.62
CA SER A 22 1.29 2.97 -8.27
C SER A 22 1.88 4.35 -8.00
N VAL A 23 2.57 4.95 -8.97
CA VAL A 23 3.03 6.34 -8.90
C VAL A 23 1.85 7.29 -8.74
N SER A 24 0.80 7.16 -9.57
CA SER A 24 -0.44 7.95 -9.48
C SER A 24 -1.06 7.91 -8.07
N PHE A 25 -1.13 6.73 -7.48
CA PHE A 25 -1.64 6.56 -6.11
C PHE A 25 -0.74 7.23 -5.06
N THR A 26 0.57 7.06 -5.16
CA THR A 26 1.51 7.47 -4.11
C THR A 26 1.82 8.97 -4.12
N ILE A 27 1.60 9.67 -5.24
CA ILE A 27 1.62 11.15 -5.30
C ILE A 27 0.65 11.76 -4.26
N ILE A 28 -0.48 11.11 -4.01
CA ILE A 28 -1.54 11.64 -3.14
C ILE A 28 -1.17 11.54 -1.65
N ILE A 29 -0.33 10.57 -1.27
CA ILE A 29 -0.03 10.28 0.14
C ILE A 29 0.44 11.52 0.93
N PRO A 30 1.48 12.27 0.51
CA PRO A 30 1.93 13.46 1.24
C PRO A 30 1.01 14.67 1.06
N THR A 31 0.07 14.62 0.12
CA THR A 31 -0.76 15.77 -0.28
C THR A 31 -2.13 15.74 0.40
N LEU A 32 -2.69 14.54 0.65
CA LEU A 32 -4.10 14.38 1.04
C LEU A 32 -4.43 15.09 2.36
N TYR A 33 -3.59 14.96 3.38
CA TYR A 33 -3.81 15.60 4.67
C TYR A 33 -3.76 17.14 4.58
N PRO A 34 -2.67 17.76 4.06
CA PRO A 34 -2.64 19.21 3.92
C PRO A 34 -3.75 19.74 3.00
N TYR A 35 -4.12 19.01 1.96
CA TYR A 35 -5.23 19.38 1.08
C TYR A 35 -6.57 19.35 1.82
N ALA A 36 -6.80 18.35 2.68
CA ALA A 36 -7.99 18.29 3.54
C ALA A 36 -8.09 19.50 4.49
N LYS A 37 -6.93 20.00 4.96
CA LYS A 37 -6.88 21.21 5.82
C LYS A 37 -7.27 22.48 5.08
N GLU A 38 -7.05 22.60 3.76
CA GLU A 38 -7.55 23.73 2.95
C GLU A 38 -9.10 23.83 2.99
N PHE A 39 -9.79 22.68 3.16
CA PHE A 39 -11.24 22.63 3.33
C PHE A 39 -11.72 22.79 4.78
N GLY A 40 -10.83 23.10 5.72
CA GLY A 40 -11.17 23.26 7.13
C GLY A 40 -11.50 21.95 7.86
N LEU A 41 -11.15 20.79 7.29
CA LEU A 41 -11.40 19.51 7.93
C LEU A 41 -10.56 19.35 9.21
N SER A 42 -11.16 18.75 10.24
CA SER A 42 -10.45 18.30 11.43
C SER A 42 -9.47 17.16 11.09
N ASP A 43 -8.52 16.88 11.98
CA ASP A 43 -7.55 15.80 11.76
C ASP A 43 -8.24 14.43 11.64
N LEU A 44 -9.29 14.21 12.46
CA LEU A 44 -10.12 13.01 12.34
C LEU A 44 -10.82 12.94 10.98
N ALA A 45 -11.45 14.03 10.53
CA ALA A 45 -12.09 14.05 9.23
C ALA A 45 -11.08 13.83 8.09
N ALA A 46 -9.89 14.45 8.14
CA ALA A 46 -8.83 14.22 7.17
C ALA A 46 -8.38 12.74 7.13
N SER A 47 -8.30 12.07 8.29
CA SER A 47 -7.95 10.63 8.34
C SER A 47 -9.01 9.75 7.67
N LEU A 48 -10.28 10.12 7.80
CA LEU A 48 -11.39 9.38 7.21
C LEU A 48 -11.41 9.44 5.67
N LEU A 49 -10.74 10.40 5.04
CA LEU A 49 -10.55 10.39 3.57
C LEU A 49 -9.71 9.18 3.11
N THR A 50 -8.65 8.86 3.85
CA THR A 50 -7.83 7.66 3.57
C THR A 50 -8.60 6.39 3.89
N THR A 51 -9.34 6.37 4.98
CA THR A 51 -10.23 5.25 5.34
C THR A 51 -11.31 5.02 4.30
N ALA A 52 -11.98 6.09 3.82
CA ALA A 52 -13.01 6.00 2.79
C ALA A 52 -12.47 5.40 1.49
N PHE A 53 -11.28 5.85 1.05
CA PHE A 53 -10.58 5.25 -0.08
C PHE A 53 -10.31 3.75 0.14
N SER A 54 -9.64 3.40 1.25
CA SER A 54 -9.19 2.03 1.51
C SER A 54 -10.35 1.06 1.72
N LEU A 55 -11.42 1.52 2.38
CA LEU A 55 -12.64 0.73 2.55
C LEU A 55 -13.35 0.48 1.21
N SER A 56 -13.47 1.53 0.39
CA SER A 56 -14.04 1.42 -0.96
C SER A 56 -13.21 0.49 -1.85
N GLN A 57 -11.87 0.55 -1.75
CA GLN A 57 -10.96 -0.35 -2.47
C GLN A 57 -11.11 -1.81 -2.00
N PHE A 58 -11.23 -2.03 -0.70
CA PHE A 58 -11.47 -3.36 -0.15
C PHE A 58 -12.77 -3.96 -0.70
N LEU A 59 -13.83 -3.17 -0.79
CA LEU A 59 -15.12 -3.60 -1.36
C LEU A 59 -15.05 -3.73 -2.89
N GLY A 60 -14.37 -2.81 -3.57
CA GLY A 60 -14.25 -2.80 -5.03
C GLY A 60 -13.39 -3.94 -5.59
N THR A 61 -12.34 -4.34 -4.88
CA THR A 61 -11.37 -5.34 -5.36
C THR A 61 -12.00 -6.67 -5.78
N PRO A 62 -12.84 -7.35 -4.98
CA PRO A 62 -13.47 -8.61 -5.40
C PRO A 62 -14.50 -8.41 -6.51
N ILE A 63 -15.18 -7.26 -6.55
CA ILE A 63 -16.14 -6.92 -7.61
C ILE A 63 -15.40 -6.80 -8.94
N LEU A 64 -14.32 -6.01 -8.97
CA LEU A 64 -13.50 -5.81 -10.18
C LEU A 64 -12.82 -7.12 -10.62
N GLY A 65 -12.33 -7.93 -9.68
CA GLY A 65 -11.76 -9.24 -9.96
C GLY A 65 -12.75 -10.13 -10.73
N ARG A 66 -13.94 -10.31 -10.20
CA ARG A 66 -15.00 -11.11 -10.85
C ARG A 66 -15.49 -10.50 -12.16
N LEU A 67 -15.70 -9.19 -12.18
CA LEU A 67 -16.12 -8.52 -13.40
C LEU A 67 -15.07 -8.70 -14.51
N SER A 68 -13.80 -8.74 -14.17
CA SER A 68 -12.73 -9.03 -15.14
C SER A 68 -12.76 -10.47 -15.67
N ASP A 69 -13.27 -11.40 -14.86
CA ASP A 69 -13.49 -12.77 -15.30
C ASP A 69 -14.63 -12.88 -16.32
N ARG A 70 -15.58 -11.94 -16.31
CA ARG A 70 -16.75 -11.94 -17.18
C ARG A 70 -16.56 -11.16 -18.46
N ILE A 71 -16.02 -9.94 -18.38
CA ILE A 71 -15.94 -9.01 -19.52
C ILE A 71 -14.55 -8.96 -20.15
N GLY A 72 -13.58 -9.65 -19.57
CA GLY A 72 -12.18 -9.63 -19.97
C GLY A 72 -11.30 -8.75 -19.09
N ARG A 73 -10.01 -9.03 -19.12
CA ARG A 73 -9.00 -8.32 -18.29
C ARG A 73 -8.76 -6.91 -18.77
N LYS A 74 -8.50 -6.75 -20.07
CA LYS A 74 -8.16 -5.45 -20.68
C LYS A 74 -9.28 -4.42 -20.54
N PRO A 75 -10.55 -4.67 -20.92
CA PRO A 75 -11.62 -3.69 -20.79
C PRO A 75 -11.77 -3.21 -19.34
N LEU A 76 -11.67 -4.14 -18.38
CA LEU A 76 -11.82 -3.76 -16.99
C LEU A 76 -10.63 -2.96 -16.44
N LEU A 77 -9.40 -3.33 -16.79
CA LEU A 77 -8.23 -2.51 -16.43
C LEU A 77 -8.35 -1.09 -16.95
N VAL A 78 -8.75 -0.92 -18.22
CA VAL A 78 -8.91 0.40 -18.83
C VAL A 78 -10.00 1.20 -18.14
N THR A 79 -11.20 0.63 -17.95
CA THR A 79 -12.32 1.33 -17.27
C THR A 79 -12.00 1.67 -15.82
N SER A 80 -11.30 0.80 -15.10
CA SER A 80 -10.83 1.04 -13.75
C SER A 80 -9.82 2.19 -13.68
N LEU A 81 -8.82 2.22 -14.58
CA LEU A 81 -7.85 3.31 -14.67
C LEU A 81 -8.52 4.64 -15.06
N LEU A 82 -9.50 4.62 -15.97
CA LEU A 82 -10.30 5.81 -16.30
C LEU A 82 -11.14 6.28 -15.11
N GLY A 83 -11.67 5.36 -14.30
CA GLY A 83 -12.32 5.69 -13.02
C GLY A 83 -11.39 6.42 -12.07
N THR A 84 -10.13 5.97 -11.94
CA THR A 84 -9.09 6.68 -11.18
C THR A 84 -8.80 8.07 -11.77
N VAL A 85 -8.77 8.23 -13.10
CA VAL A 85 -8.62 9.55 -13.75
C VAL A 85 -9.75 10.48 -13.30
N VAL A 86 -11.01 10.05 -13.47
CA VAL A 86 -12.18 10.84 -13.10
C VAL A 86 -12.16 11.21 -11.63
N ALA A 87 -11.87 10.25 -10.76
CA ALA A 87 -11.79 10.47 -9.31
C ALA A 87 -10.74 11.52 -8.94
N ASN A 88 -9.55 11.46 -9.55
CA ASN A 88 -8.48 12.42 -9.26
C ASN A 88 -8.75 13.81 -9.85
N VAL A 89 -9.38 13.90 -11.02
CA VAL A 89 -9.87 15.19 -11.55
C VAL A 89 -10.92 15.78 -10.62
N LEU A 90 -11.89 14.99 -10.18
CA LEU A 90 -12.90 15.43 -9.20
C LEU A 90 -12.27 15.90 -7.89
N ALA A 91 -11.23 15.21 -7.40
CA ALA A 91 -10.48 15.63 -6.22
C ALA A 91 -9.75 16.95 -6.44
N ALA A 92 -9.10 17.15 -7.61
CA ALA A 92 -8.34 18.34 -7.94
C ALA A 92 -9.21 19.60 -7.98
N VAL A 93 -10.44 19.48 -8.50
CA VAL A 93 -11.41 20.61 -8.66
C VAL A 93 -12.45 20.65 -7.54
N SER A 94 -12.22 19.95 -6.41
CA SER A 94 -13.19 19.84 -5.33
C SER A 94 -13.61 21.22 -4.79
N PRO A 95 -14.90 21.58 -4.87
CA PRO A 95 -15.39 22.86 -4.31
C PRO A 95 -15.71 22.78 -2.81
N PHE A 96 -15.90 21.56 -2.26
CA PHE A 96 -16.32 21.31 -0.89
C PHE A 96 -15.70 20.04 -0.33
N ALA A 97 -15.54 19.96 0.99
CA ALA A 97 -14.96 18.82 1.67
C ALA A 97 -15.67 17.48 1.36
N TRP A 98 -17.01 17.44 1.32
CA TRP A 98 -17.76 16.22 1.02
C TRP A 98 -17.52 15.70 -0.41
N TRP A 99 -17.22 16.63 -1.36
CA TRP A 99 -16.87 16.25 -2.73
C TRP A 99 -15.55 15.48 -2.79
N LEU A 100 -14.60 15.88 -1.93
CA LEU A 100 -13.33 15.16 -1.80
C LEU A 100 -13.55 13.73 -1.27
N TYR A 101 -14.50 13.52 -0.35
CA TYR A 101 -14.87 12.15 0.08
C TYR A 101 -15.43 11.32 -1.07
N LEU A 102 -16.34 11.88 -1.86
CA LEU A 102 -16.88 11.17 -3.03
C LEU A 102 -15.78 10.80 -4.02
N ALA A 103 -14.87 11.73 -4.30
CA ALA A 103 -13.72 11.49 -5.16
C ALA A 103 -12.83 10.35 -4.61
N ARG A 104 -12.55 10.34 -3.30
CA ARG A 104 -11.76 9.29 -2.66
C ARG A 104 -12.47 7.92 -2.67
N MET A 105 -13.79 7.90 -2.44
CA MET A 105 -14.58 6.67 -2.53
C MET A 105 -14.62 6.12 -3.95
N LEU A 106 -14.81 6.97 -4.95
CA LEU A 106 -14.77 6.57 -6.37
C LEU A 106 -13.40 6.00 -6.75
N ASP A 107 -12.31 6.69 -6.38
CA ASP A 107 -10.95 6.22 -6.61
C ASP A 107 -10.69 4.87 -5.92
N GLY A 108 -11.18 4.69 -4.71
CA GLY A 108 -11.10 3.40 -4.00
C GLY A 108 -11.85 2.29 -4.75
N LEU A 109 -13.12 2.52 -5.10
CA LEU A 109 -13.94 1.53 -5.82
C LEU A 109 -13.29 1.11 -7.15
N THR A 110 -12.69 2.05 -7.88
CA THR A 110 -12.00 1.78 -9.13
C THR A 110 -10.54 1.33 -8.94
N GLY A 111 -9.94 1.59 -7.78
CA GLY A 111 -8.54 1.28 -7.46
C GLY A 111 -8.22 -0.20 -7.24
N GLY A 112 -9.20 -1.11 -7.32
CA GLY A 112 -8.99 -2.56 -7.28
C GLY A 112 -8.29 -3.15 -8.52
N ASN A 113 -7.84 -2.32 -9.46
CA ASN A 113 -7.17 -2.71 -10.71
C ASN A 113 -5.88 -3.51 -10.52
N ASN A 114 -5.21 -3.38 -9.36
CA ASN A 114 -4.02 -4.16 -9.05
C ASN A 114 -4.30 -5.68 -9.02
N SER A 115 -5.48 -6.09 -8.52
CA SER A 115 -5.89 -7.50 -8.53
C SER A 115 -6.11 -8.02 -9.96
N VAL A 116 -6.69 -7.20 -10.82
CA VAL A 116 -6.88 -7.53 -12.24
C VAL A 116 -5.54 -7.60 -12.98
N ALA A 117 -4.61 -6.66 -12.70
CA ALA A 117 -3.26 -6.70 -13.26
C ALA A 117 -2.49 -7.96 -12.81
N GLN A 118 -2.63 -8.38 -11.56
CA GLN A 118 -2.06 -9.64 -11.08
C GLN A 118 -2.70 -10.86 -11.77
N ALA A 119 -4.00 -10.82 -12.05
CA ALA A 119 -4.66 -11.87 -12.82
C ALA A 119 -4.11 -11.94 -14.26
N VAL A 120 -3.88 -10.80 -14.94
CA VAL A 120 -3.19 -10.75 -16.22
C VAL A 120 -1.81 -11.42 -16.14
N VAL A 121 -1.00 -11.08 -15.12
CA VAL A 121 0.31 -11.71 -14.92
C VAL A 121 0.17 -13.23 -14.78
N SER A 122 -0.84 -13.71 -14.05
CA SER A 122 -1.11 -15.14 -13.90
C SER A 122 -1.51 -15.81 -15.21
N ASP A 123 -2.34 -15.13 -16.04
CA ASP A 123 -2.86 -15.65 -17.29
C ASP A 123 -1.75 -15.82 -18.36
N ILE A 124 -0.72 -14.95 -18.35
CA ILE A 124 0.34 -14.91 -19.37
C ILE A 124 1.64 -15.58 -18.94
N THR A 125 1.73 -16.13 -17.74
CA THR A 125 2.93 -16.80 -17.23
C THR A 125 2.70 -18.27 -16.93
N THR A 126 3.72 -19.09 -17.22
CA THR A 126 3.70 -20.52 -16.84
C THR A 126 3.88 -20.67 -15.32
N PRO A 127 3.47 -21.79 -14.71
CA PRO A 127 3.67 -22.02 -13.28
C PRO A 127 5.12 -21.82 -12.80
N GLU A 128 6.10 -22.17 -13.63
CA GLU A 128 7.53 -22.05 -13.32
C GLU A 128 7.99 -20.57 -13.33
N GLN A 129 7.37 -19.73 -14.16
CA GLN A 129 7.69 -18.31 -14.29
C GLN A 129 6.98 -17.46 -13.24
N ARG A 130 5.85 -17.92 -12.66
CA ARG A 130 4.97 -17.12 -11.78
C ARG A 130 5.70 -16.48 -10.62
N THR A 131 6.55 -17.23 -9.92
CA THR A 131 7.28 -16.70 -8.76
C THR A 131 8.17 -15.52 -9.16
N GLN A 132 8.89 -15.64 -10.26
CA GLN A 132 9.74 -14.57 -10.79
C GLN A 132 8.91 -13.39 -11.25
N ALA A 133 7.82 -13.62 -11.99
CA ALA A 133 6.94 -12.59 -12.52
C ALA A 133 6.27 -11.77 -11.40
N PHE A 134 5.69 -12.43 -10.41
CA PHE A 134 5.10 -11.72 -9.26
C PHE A 134 6.13 -10.97 -8.43
N GLY A 135 7.35 -11.50 -8.31
CA GLY A 135 8.46 -10.81 -7.66
C GLY A 135 8.83 -9.49 -8.36
N ILE A 136 8.96 -9.51 -9.69
CA ILE A 136 9.26 -8.31 -10.50
C ILE A 136 8.07 -7.34 -10.47
N PHE A 137 6.85 -7.83 -10.67
CA PHE A 137 5.63 -7.02 -10.64
C PHE A 137 5.48 -6.29 -9.30
N GLY A 138 5.62 -7.00 -8.18
CA GLY A 138 5.55 -6.40 -6.84
C GLY A 138 6.69 -5.41 -6.57
N GLY A 139 7.90 -5.67 -7.08
CA GLY A 139 9.03 -4.76 -7.01
C GLY A 139 8.76 -3.45 -7.75
N MET A 140 8.24 -3.52 -8.97
CA MET A 140 7.87 -2.33 -9.75
C MET A 140 6.72 -1.54 -9.11
N PHE A 141 5.73 -2.23 -8.54
CA PHE A 141 4.67 -1.56 -7.77
C PHE A 141 5.24 -0.79 -6.57
N ARG A 142 6.16 -1.40 -5.82
CA ARG A 142 6.85 -0.73 -4.68
C ARG A 142 7.73 0.44 -5.11
N LEU A 143 8.32 0.38 -6.30
CA LEU A 143 9.11 1.50 -6.85
C LEU A 143 8.25 2.75 -7.04
N GLY A 144 6.94 2.59 -7.30
CA GLY A 144 6.00 3.70 -7.34
C GLY A 144 5.96 4.51 -6.04
N PHE A 145 6.11 3.86 -4.87
CA PHE A 145 6.20 4.56 -3.57
C PHE A 145 7.46 5.42 -3.42
N VAL A 146 8.49 5.14 -4.18
CA VAL A 146 9.72 5.97 -4.20
C VAL A 146 9.55 7.15 -5.14
N VAL A 147 8.88 6.95 -6.29
CA VAL A 147 8.74 7.96 -7.35
C VAL A 147 7.59 8.93 -7.10
N GLY A 148 6.51 8.47 -6.46
CA GLY A 148 5.31 9.29 -6.23
C GLY A 148 5.53 10.55 -5.39
N PRO A 149 6.11 10.47 -4.16
CA PRO A 149 6.33 11.64 -3.32
C PRO A 149 7.20 12.74 -3.96
N PRO A 150 8.29 12.45 -4.70
CA PRO A 150 9.00 13.46 -5.50
C PRO A 150 8.10 14.19 -6.50
N LEU A 151 7.21 13.45 -7.17
CA LEU A 151 6.26 14.05 -8.11
C LEU A 151 5.20 14.90 -7.39
N ALA A 152 4.78 14.54 -6.18
CA ALA A 152 3.92 15.38 -5.35
C ALA A 152 4.61 16.72 -5.00
N TYR A 153 5.87 16.66 -4.59
CA TYR A 153 6.67 17.86 -4.38
C TYR A 153 6.77 18.72 -5.64
N PHE A 154 7.10 18.09 -6.77
CA PHE A 154 7.19 18.79 -8.07
C PHE A 154 5.84 19.40 -8.47
N ALA A 155 4.72 18.66 -8.30
CA ALA A 155 3.39 19.15 -8.61
C ALA A 155 3.05 20.46 -7.89
N GLN A 156 3.44 20.57 -6.61
CA GLN A 156 3.20 21.77 -5.79
C GLN A 156 4.08 22.98 -6.18
N THR A 157 5.11 22.77 -7.00
CA THR A 157 5.97 23.87 -7.54
C THR A 157 5.48 24.41 -8.87
N LEU A 158 4.60 23.70 -9.56
CA LEU A 158 4.03 24.13 -10.83
C LEU A 158 3.04 25.30 -10.62
N PRO A 159 2.93 26.23 -11.59
CA PRO A 159 1.86 27.22 -11.56
C PRO A 159 0.51 26.51 -11.57
N PRO A 160 -0.38 26.82 -10.61
CA PRO A 160 -1.67 26.14 -10.51
C PRO A 160 -2.56 26.49 -11.72
N LEU A 161 -3.33 25.52 -12.18
CA LEU A 161 -4.34 25.74 -13.21
C LEU A 161 -5.49 26.57 -12.62
N PRO A 162 -6.24 27.31 -13.47
CA PRO A 162 -7.39 28.08 -13.02
C PRO A 162 -8.38 27.22 -12.22
N GLY A 163 -8.72 27.64 -10.98
CA GLY A 163 -9.62 26.92 -10.11
C GLY A 163 -9.02 25.72 -9.36
N ILE A 164 -7.71 25.45 -9.48
CA ILE A 164 -7.03 24.36 -8.79
C ILE A 164 -5.96 24.96 -7.87
N THR A 165 -5.92 24.52 -6.60
CA THR A 165 -4.89 24.96 -5.65
C THR A 165 -3.54 24.27 -5.94
N PRO A 166 -2.40 24.79 -5.42
CA PRO A 166 -1.11 24.09 -5.55
C PRO A 166 -1.13 22.65 -5.06
N LEU A 167 -1.86 22.35 -3.97
CA LEU A 167 -2.04 20.98 -3.49
C LEU A 167 -2.93 20.16 -4.41
N GLY A 168 -3.98 20.77 -5.00
CA GLY A 168 -4.84 20.15 -6.00
C GLY A 168 -4.09 19.72 -7.27
N MET A 169 -2.96 20.38 -7.61
CA MET A 169 -2.10 19.98 -8.73
C MET A 169 -1.52 18.58 -8.59
N SER A 170 -1.31 18.09 -7.36
CA SER A 170 -0.88 16.69 -7.13
C SER A 170 -1.92 15.69 -7.61
N PHE A 171 -3.21 15.96 -7.40
CA PHE A 171 -4.30 15.14 -7.92
C PHE A 171 -4.40 15.24 -9.45
N MET A 172 -4.16 16.41 -10.03
CA MET A 172 -4.15 16.57 -11.49
C MET A 172 -3.01 15.77 -12.13
N ILE A 173 -1.79 15.81 -11.57
CA ILE A 173 -0.68 14.97 -12.06
C ILE A 173 -1.00 13.49 -11.88
N SER A 174 -1.60 13.10 -10.75
CA SER A 174 -2.08 11.73 -10.54
C SER A 174 -3.08 11.31 -11.62
N ALA A 175 -4.04 12.18 -11.98
CA ALA A 175 -4.99 11.92 -13.06
C ALA A 175 -4.27 11.74 -14.42
N VAL A 176 -3.28 12.57 -14.73
CA VAL A 176 -2.48 12.44 -15.96
C VAL A 176 -1.72 11.12 -15.97
N MET A 177 -1.10 10.73 -14.87
CA MET A 177 -0.39 9.44 -14.77
C MET A 177 -1.35 8.26 -14.95
N ALA A 178 -2.52 8.29 -14.32
CA ALA A 178 -3.55 7.26 -14.50
C ALA A 178 -4.07 7.22 -15.95
N LEU A 179 -4.22 8.38 -16.61
CA LEU A 179 -4.59 8.45 -18.02
C LEU A 179 -3.51 7.84 -18.93
N VAL A 180 -2.24 8.13 -18.68
CA VAL A 180 -1.12 7.50 -19.40
C VAL A 180 -1.15 5.99 -19.23
N ALA A 181 -1.37 5.50 -18.00
CA ALA A 181 -1.52 4.07 -17.73
C ALA A 181 -2.72 3.46 -18.51
N ALA A 182 -3.87 4.16 -18.54
CA ALA A 182 -5.06 3.72 -19.26
C ALA A 182 -4.80 3.66 -20.77
N VAL A 183 -4.16 4.67 -21.35
CA VAL A 183 -3.81 4.71 -22.80
C VAL A 183 -2.82 3.60 -23.14
N LEU A 184 -1.76 3.39 -22.35
CA LEU A 184 -0.81 2.29 -22.55
C LEU A 184 -1.50 0.92 -22.44
N CYS A 185 -2.37 0.75 -21.47
CA CYS A 185 -3.16 -0.47 -21.32
C CYS A 185 -4.07 -0.70 -22.53
N PHE A 186 -4.78 0.34 -22.99
CA PHE A 186 -5.69 0.25 -24.12
C PHE A 186 -4.97 -0.05 -25.45
N THR A 187 -3.84 0.60 -25.70
CA THR A 187 -3.14 0.50 -26.98
C THR A 187 -2.21 -0.71 -27.07
N MET A 188 -1.53 -1.06 -25.97
CA MET A 188 -0.43 -2.03 -26.03
C MET A 188 -0.76 -3.38 -25.38
N LEU A 189 -1.70 -3.46 -24.40
CA LEU A 189 -2.05 -4.73 -23.77
C LEU A 189 -3.11 -5.45 -24.62
N PRO A 190 -2.86 -6.66 -25.12
CA PRO A 190 -3.89 -7.49 -25.72
C PRO A 190 -4.82 -8.05 -24.63
N GLU A 191 -6.02 -8.51 -25.04
CA GLU A 191 -6.87 -9.27 -24.11
C GLU A 191 -6.20 -10.62 -23.80
N THR A 192 -6.13 -10.94 -22.52
CA THR A 192 -5.45 -12.15 -22.05
C THR A 192 -6.41 -13.28 -21.66
N ARG A 193 -7.70 -12.95 -21.49
CA ARG A 193 -8.74 -13.94 -21.22
C ARG A 193 -9.54 -14.23 -22.49
N PRO A 194 -9.57 -15.46 -23.00
CA PRO A 194 -10.31 -15.78 -24.21
C PRO A 194 -11.85 -15.64 -23.93
N PRO A 195 -12.64 -15.16 -24.93
CA PRO A 195 -14.07 -14.95 -24.79
C PRO A 195 -14.86 -16.20 -24.31
N ALA A 196 -14.41 -17.37 -24.72
CA ALA A 196 -15.00 -18.65 -24.29
C ALA A 196 -14.85 -18.98 -22.81
N ALA A 197 -13.92 -18.29 -22.12
CA ALA A 197 -13.66 -18.45 -20.68
C ALA A 197 -14.40 -17.38 -19.84
N CYS A 198 -15.14 -16.47 -20.47
CA CYS A 198 -15.92 -15.46 -19.77
C CYS A 198 -17.19 -16.09 -19.16
N ASP A 199 -17.33 -15.98 -17.84
CA ASP A 199 -18.48 -16.53 -17.11
C ASP A 199 -19.71 -15.64 -17.28
N ALA A 200 -20.83 -16.21 -17.78
CA ALA A 200 -22.06 -15.46 -18.03
C ALA A 200 -22.86 -15.12 -16.76
N ASN A 201 -22.65 -15.86 -15.66
CA ASN A 201 -23.41 -15.75 -14.42
C ASN A 201 -22.62 -15.04 -13.32
N LEU A 202 -22.80 -13.72 -13.20
CA LEU A 202 -22.22 -12.95 -12.10
C LEU A 202 -23.19 -12.94 -10.90
N THR A 203 -23.04 -13.87 -9.98
CA THR A 203 -23.68 -13.79 -8.66
C THR A 203 -22.65 -13.33 -7.65
N LEU A 204 -22.72 -12.08 -7.23
CA LEU A 204 -21.94 -11.58 -6.10
C LEU A 204 -22.55 -12.13 -4.81
N SER A 205 -21.79 -12.91 -4.06
CA SER A 205 -22.16 -13.40 -2.74
C SER A 205 -21.28 -12.76 -1.65
N LEU A 206 -21.77 -12.71 -0.42
CA LEU A 206 -20.95 -12.25 0.71
C LEU A 206 -19.66 -13.10 0.89
N ALA A 207 -19.67 -14.34 0.40
CA ALA A 207 -18.49 -15.21 0.39
C ALA A 207 -17.36 -14.66 -0.48
N ASP A 208 -17.66 -13.84 -1.47
CA ASP A 208 -16.68 -13.27 -2.40
C ASP A 208 -15.80 -12.20 -1.77
N PHE A 209 -16.33 -11.53 -0.76
CA PHE A 209 -15.56 -10.58 0.06
C PHE A 209 -14.60 -11.28 1.01
N GLY A 210 -14.64 -12.61 1.07
CA GLY A 210 -13.66 -13.42 1.80
C GLY A 210 -13.78 -13.34 3.32
N PHE A 211 -14.82 -12.71 3.89
CA PHE A 211 -14.97 -12.58 5.35
C PHE A 211 -14.94 -13.95 6.07
N GLY A 212 -15.62 -14.95 5.49
CA GLY A 212 -15.57 -16.32 6.03
C GLY A 212 -14.17 -16.93 5.97
N ARG A 213 -13.43 -16.72 4.87
CA ARG A 213 -12.05 -17.19 4.73
C ARG A 213 -11.11 -16.47 5.70
N LEU A 214 -11.27 -15.16 5.90
CA LEU A 214 -10.50 -14.42 6.90
C LEU A 214 -10.74 -14.99 8.30
N ALA A 215 -12.00 -15.18 8.70
CA ALA A 215 -12.31 -15.73 10.01
C ALA A 215 -11.77 -17.16 10.22
N THR A 216 -11.78 -18.01 9.19
CA THR A 216 -11.27 -19.38 9.25
C THR A 216 -9.74 -19.44 9.16
N SER A 217 -9.11 -18.61 8.32
CA SER A 217 -7.66 -18.58 8.17
C SER A 217 -6.95 -18.10 9.44
N PHE A 218 -7.57 -17.19 10.19
CA PHE A 218 -7.07 -16.75 11.49
C PHE A 218 -6.94 -17.89 12.51
N ARG A 219 -7.80 -18.91 12.42
CA ARG A 219 -7.81 -20.09 13.32
C ARG A 219 -6.80 -21.16 12.92
N GLN A 220 -6.11 -21.02 11.80
CA GLN A 220 -5.11 -22.02 11.38
C GLN A 220 -3.84 -21.91 12.24
N PRO A 221 -3.40 -23.00 12.91
CA PRO A 221 -2.32 -22.93 13.91
C PRO A 221 -0.99 -22.43 13.35
N LEU A 222 -0.65 -22.77 12.10
CA LEU A 222 0.65 -22.48 11.48
C LEU A 222 0.72 -21.07 10.87
N VAL A 223 -0.35 -20.61 10.22
CA VAL A 223 -0.36 -19.37 9.44
C VAL A 223 -1.21 -18.26 10.04
N GLY A 224 -2.18 -18.60 10.89
CA GLY A 224 -3.04 -17.63 11.58
C GLY A 224 -2.25 -16.55 12.36
N PRO A 225 -1.23 -16.93 13.16
CA PRO A 225 -0.35 -15.99 13.82
C PRO A 225 0.36 -15.03 12.86
N ILE A 226 0.73 -15.48 11.65
CA ILE A 226 1.40 -14.65 10.65
C ILE A 226 0.42 -13.64 10.04
N PHE A 227 -0.83 -14.04 9.78
CA PHE A 227 -1.88 -13.12 9.32
C PHE A 227 -2.18 -12.03 10.35
N LEU A 228 -2.22 -12.39 11.64
CA LEU A 228 -2.34 -11.40 12.73
C LEU A 228 -1.17 -10.42 12.72
N MET A 229 0.06 -10.93 12.55
CA MET A 229 1.25 -10.07 12.46
C MET A 229 1.17 -9.12 11.26
N THR A 230 0.72 -9.60 10.09
CA THR A 230 0.50 -8.75 8.92
C THR A 230 -0.48 -7.64 9.20
N PHE A 231 -1.64 -7.99 9.78
CA PHE A 231 -2.66 -7.02 10.15
C PHE A 231 -2.14 -5.96 11.12
N LEU A 232 -1.55 -6.38 12.24
CA LEU A 232 -1.05 -5.48 13.27
C LEU A 232 0.13 -4.63 12.76
N ASN A 233 1.06 -5.23 12.00
CA ASN A 233 2.18 -4.51 11.39
C ASN A 233 1.71 -3.47 10.37
N GLY A 234 0.72 -3.82 9.53
CA GLY A 234 0.08 -2.89 8.61
C GLY A 234 -0.65 -1.77 9.34
N ALA A 235 -1.45 -2.09 10.37
CA ALA A 235 -2.18 -1.12 11.16
C ALA A 235 -1.25 -0.12 11.86
N THR A 236 -0.18 -0.59 12.53
CA THR A 236 0.80 0.31 13.17
C THR A 236 1.52 1.20 12.16
N PHE A 237 1.80 0.69 10.96
CA PHE A 237 2.40 1.48 9.89
C PHE A 237 1.45 2.56 9.37
N THR A 238 0.18 2.25 9.15
CA THR A 238 -0.80 3.23 8.63
C THR A 238 -1.23 4.23 9.69
N VAL A 239 -1.26 3.84 10.98
CA VAL A 239 -1.40 4.76 12.11
C VAL A 239 -0.26 5.78 12.10
N PHE A 240 1.00 5.33 11.97
CA PHE A 240 2.16 6.19 11.87
C PHE A 240 2.09 7.10 10.63
N THR A 241 1.83 6.55 9.44
CA THR A 241 1.83 7.30 8.18
C THR A 241 0.83 8.44 8.18
N PHE A 242 -0.32 8.27 8.84
CA PHE A 242 -1.25 9.37 9.03
C PHE A 242 -0.78 10.35 10.10
N ALA A 243 -0.43 9.87 11.31
CA ALA A 243 -0.02 10.71 12.44
C ALA A 243 1.21 11.57 12.14
N PHE A 244 2.11 11.06 11.30
CA PHE A 244 3.30 11.74 10.83
C PHE A 244 3.01 13.11 10.23
N GLN A 245 1.93 13.24 9.45
CA GLN A 245 1.60 14.46 8.72
C GLN A 245 1.15 15.61 9.66
N PRO A 246 0.12 15.44 10.52
CA PRO A 246 -0.26 16.47 11.49
C PRO A 246 0.84 16.78 12.51
N PHE A 247 1.60 15.78 12.95
CA PHE A 247 2.74 15.99 13.85
C PHE A 247 3.80 16.88 13.19
N PHE A 248 4.16 16.60 11.93
CA PHE A 248 5.18 17.34 11.19
C PHE A 248 4.76 18.79 10.92
N ILE A 249 3.50 19.01 10.55
CA ILE A 249 2.99 20.35 10.24
C ILE A 249 2.69 21.13 11.52
N THR A 250 1.95 20.54 12.48
CA THR A 250 1.42 21.29 13.62
C THR A 250 2.41 21.36 14.78
N VAL A 251 3.13 20.26 15.08
CA VAL A 251 4.06 20.21 16.23
C VAL A 251 5.43 20.73 15.83
N LEU A 252 5.95 20.32 14.66
CA LEU A 252 7.27 20.75 14.20
C LEU A 252 7.24 22.04 13.38
N GLY A 253 6.05 22.60 13.07
CA GLY A 253 5.90 23.87 12.36
C GLY A 253 6.42 23.86 10.92
N GLN A 254 6.43 22.69 10.25
CA GLN A 254 6.98 22.55 8.91
C GLN A 254 5.91 22.73 7.83
N ASP A 255 6.32 23.13 6.64
CA ASP A 255 5.42 23.30 5.51
C ASP A 255 5.13 21.98 4.74
N THR A 256 4.18 22.07 3.81
CA THR A 256 3.73 20.92 3.00
C THR A 256 4.79 20.42 2.03
N LYS A 257 5.68 21.30 1.55
CA LYS A 257 6.78 20.93 0.66
C LYS A 257 7.83 20.13 1.41
N MET A 258 8.15 20.56 2.64
CA MET A 258 9.07 19.82 3.49
C MET A 258 8.48 18.47 3.92
N LEU A 259 7.15 18.39 4.12
CA LEU A 259 6.45 17.12 4.35
C LEU A 259 6.62 16.17 3.16
N ALA A 260 6.39 16.64 1.94
CA ALA A 260 6.60 15.82 0.73
C ALA A 260 8.06 15.36 0.61
N PHE A 261 9.02 16.24 0.91
CA PHE A 261 10.44 15.89 0.94
C PHE A 261 10.77 14.82 2.01
N ALA A 262 10.12 14.88 3.18
CA ALA A 262 10.27 13.84 4.20
C ALA A 262 9.80 12.46 3.72
N PHE A 263 8.69 12.39 2.97
CA PHE A 263 8.26 11.14 2.34
C PHE A 263 9.23 10.65 1.26
N VAL A 264 9.83 11.57 0.47
CA VAL A 264 10.89 11.24 -0.49
C VAL A 264 12.07 10.59 0.21
N PHE A 265 12.57 11.26 1.25
CA PHE A 265 13.71 10.81 2.04
C PHE A 265 13.44 9.43 2.66
N PHE A 266 12.28 9.28 3.30
CA PHE A 266 11.82 7.99 3.84
C PHE A 266 11.76 6.89 2.77
N GLY A 267 11.16 7.17 1.62
CA GLY A 267 10.99 6.21 0.52
C GLY A 267 12.34 5.74 -0.05
N ILE A 268 13.27 6.68 -0.27
CA ILE A 268 14.64 6.37 -0.75
C ILE A 268 15.36 5.48 0.25
N LEU A 269 15.33 5.82 1.54
CA LEU A 269 15.98 5.02 2.58
C LEU A 269 15.39 3.61 2.67
N ALA A 270 14.07 3.49 2.65
CA ALA A 270 13.39 2.21 2.67
C ALA A 270 13.76 1.35 1.44
N PHE A 271 13.80 1.95 0.24
CA PHE A 271 14.21 1.27 -0.98
C PHE A 271 15.67 0.80 -0.91
N LEU A 272 16.60 1.68 -0.57
CA LEU A 272 18.02 1.34 -0.46
C LEU A 272 18.25 0.25 0.58
N SER A 273 17.57 0.32 1.72
CA SER A 273 17.67 -0.69 2.77
C SER A 273 17.13 -2.04 2.32
N GLN A 274 16.01 -2.05 1.63
CA GLN A 274 15.43 -3.31 1.11
C GLN A 274 16.32 -3.97 0.06
N VAL A 275 16.95 -3.17 -0.81
CA VAL A 275 17.80 -3.69 -1.90
C VAL A 275 19.18 -4.11 -1.39
N PHE A 276 19.80 -3.30 -0.54
CA PHE A 276 21.21 -3.49 -0.18
C PHE A 276 21.45 -4.12 1.19
N LEU A 277 20.51 -3.96 2.15
CA LEU A 277 20.72 -4.45 3.51
C LEU A 277 19.93 -5.73 3.83
N LEU A 278 18.73 -5.91 3.28
CA LEU A 278 17.86 -7.02 3.66
C LEU A 278 18.52 -8.39 3.37
N GLU A 279 19.01 -8.59 2.16
CA GLU A 279 19.56 -9.90 1.76
C GLU A 279 20.89 -10.25 2.47
N PRO A 280 21.88 -9.34 2.63
CA PRO A 280 23.03 -9.59 3.45
C PRO A 280 22.73 -9.91 4.93
N LEU A 281 21.76 -9.21 5.52
CA LEU A 281 21.32 -9.47 6.90
C LEU A 281 20.63 -10.83 7.02
N ARG A 282 19.77 -11.17 6.05
CA ARG A 282 19.06 -12.46 6.01
C ARG A 282 20.01 -13.66 5.88
N LYS A 283 21.17 -13.48 5.25
CA LYS A 283 22.21 -14.52 5.17
C LYS A 283 22.98 -14.73 6.47
N ARG A 284 23.00 -13.71 7.36
CA ARG A 284 23.77 -13.73 8.62
C ARG A 284 22.91 -14.01 9.85
N MET A 285 21.61 -13.79 9.78
CA MET A 285 20.68 -13.89 10.91
C MET A 285 19.51 -14.81 10.58
N ASN A 286 19.00 -15.51 11.58
CA ASN A 286 17.74 -16.22 11.46
C ASN A 286 16.61 -15.24 11.12
N LEU A 287 15.68 -15.67 10.28
CA LEU A 287 14.57 -14.85 9.76
C LEU A 287 13.70 -14.24 10.86
N VAL A 288 13.38 -15.04 11.90
CA VAL A 288 12.57 -14.58 13.05
C VAL A 288 13.37 -13.60 13.89
N THR A 289 14.66 -13.87 14.14
CA THR A 289 15.53 -12.96 14.90
C THR A 289 15.65 -11.61 14.20
N LEU A 290 15.84 -11.59 12.87
CA LEU A 290 15.92 -10.35 12.09
C LEU A 290 14.59 -9.58 12.14
N LEU A 291 13.46 -10.29 12.05
CA LEU A 291 12.13 -9.69 12.18
C LEU A 291 11.92 -9.07 13.57
N VAL A 292 12.29 -9.78 14.63
CA VAL A 292 12.16 -9.27 16.02
C VAL A 292 13.03 -8.03 16.22
N VAL A 293 14.29 -8.06 15.80
CA VAL A 293 15.19 -6.90 15.89
C VAL A 293 14.62 -5.70 15.13
N ALA A 294 14.13 -5.91 13.91
CA ALA A 294 13.52 -4.85 13.12
C ALA A 294 12.27 -4.26 13.80
N LEU A 295 11.40 -5.11 14.35
CA LEU A 295 10.19 -4.66 15.06
C LEU A 295 10.53 -3.94 16.36
N VAL A 296 11.50 -4.42 17.15
CA VAL A 296 11.94 -3.75 18.39
C VAL A 296 12.51 -2.36 18.06
N MET A 297 13.45 -2.28 17.12
CA MET A 297 14.02 -0.99 16.71
C MET A 297 12.94 -0.03 16.21
N ARG A 298 12.02 -0.52 15.34
CA ARG A 298 10.91 0.27 14.83
C ARG A 298 9.99 0.77 15.95
N GLY A 299 9.62 -0.10 16.90
CA GLY A 299 8.77 0.26 18.04
C GLY A 299 9.40 1.33 18.93
N LEU A 300 10.70 1.19 19.23
CA LEU A 300 11.45 2.19 20.01
C LEU A 300 11.54 3.53 19.26
N LEU A 301 11.85 3.52 17.96
CA LEU A 301 11.90 4.74 17.16
C LEU A 301 10.56 5.46 17.14
N LEU A 302 9.43 4.74 17.03
CA LEU A 302 8.10 5.33 17.09
C LEU A 302 7.84 6.05 18.42
N ILE A 303 8.24 5.46 19.54
CA ILE A 303 8.09 6.06 20.87
C ILE A 303 8.98 7.31 21.02
N LEU A 304 10.15 7.32 20.40
CA LEU A 304 11.09 8.45 20.48
C LEU A 304 10.63 9.68 19.70
N TYR A 305 9.81 9.56 18.64
CA TYR A 305 9.35 10.71 17.85
C TYR A 305 8.69 11.80 18.70
N PRO A 306 7.63 11.52 19.49
CA PRO A 306 7.01 12.54 20.31
C PRO A 306 7.82 12.92 21.54
N SER A 307 8.79 12.10 21.95
CA SER A 307 9.66 12.37 23.11
C SER A 307 10.69 13.46 22.81
N PHE A 308 11.05 13.66 21.54
CA PHE A 308 12.00 14.67 21.09
C PHE A 308 11.40 15.51 19.94
N PRO A 309 10.42 16.41 20.22
CA PRO A 309 9.69 17.14 19.18
C PRO A 309 10.49 18.29 18.58
N THR A 310 11.68 18.00 18.05
CA THR A 310 12.55 18.93 17.35
C THR A 310 12.80 18.46 15.93
N ILE A 311 12.98 19.39 14.99
CA ILE A 311 13.19 19.03 13.59
C ILE A 311 14.49 18.26 13.37
N GLN A 312 15.52 18.52 14.16
CA GLN A 312 16.82 17.81 14.09
C GLN A 312 16.64 16.35 14.53
N ALA A 313 15.99 16.12 15.70
CA ALA A 313 15.70 14.77 16.17
C ALA A 313 14.81 14.03 15.18
N PHE A 314 13.82 14.73 14.60
CA PHE A 314 12.92 14.15 13.62
C PHE A 314 13.69 13.57 12.42
N TRP A 315 14.63 14.31 11.80
CA TRP A 315 15.40 13.82 10.66
C TRP A 315 16.29 12.63 11.01
N ILE A 316 16.91 12.65 12.20
CA ILE A 316 17.72 11.53 12.69
C ILE A 316 16.86 10.28 12.88
N LEU A 317 15.71 10.44 13.54
CA LEU A 317 14.78 9.33 13.75
C LEU A 317 14.17 8.81 12.44
N LEU A 318 13.86 9.71 11.50
CA LEU A 318 13.34 9.34 10.18
C LEU A 318 14.38 8.54 9.37
N PHE A 319 15.67 8.88 9.48
CA PHE A 319 16.73 8.11 8.86
C PHE A 319 16.73 6.65 9.35
N PHE A 320 16.81 6.44 10.66
CA PHE A 320 16.81 5.08 11.22
C PHE A 320 15.48 4.36 10.98
N PHE A 321 14.37 5.06 11.09
CA PHE A 321 13.05 4.50 10.84
C PHE A 321 12.89 4.05 9.37
N GLY A 322 13.32 4.85 8.41
CA GLY A 322 13.30 4.50 6.98
C GLY A 322 14.09 3.22 6.67
N VAL A 323 15.27 3.09 7.31
CA VAL A 323 16.10 1.88 7.17
C VAL A 323 15.39 0.66 7.73
N VAL A 324 14.88 0.74 8.95
CA VAL A 324 14.34 -0.41 9.68
C VAL A 324 12.96 -0.81 9.18
N ASN A 325 12.13 0.15 8.80
CA ASN A 325 10.76 -0.11 8.32
C ASN A 325 10.70 -0.91 7.02
N ALA A 326 11.80 -1.00 6.28
CA ALA A 326 11.89 -1.79 5.05
C ALA A 326 11.80 -3.31 5.29
N PHE A 327 12.08 -3.79 6.50
CA PHE A 327 12.31 -5.22 6.77
C PHE A 327 11.05 -6.01 7.18
N PRO A 328 10.15 -5.52 8.07
CA PRO A 328 9.10 -6.37 8.65
C PRO A 328 8.23 -7.07 7.62
N MET A 329 7.70 -6.33 6.63
CA MET A 329 6.75 -6.92 5.67
C MET A 329 7.37 -8.02 4.79
N PRO A 330 8.54 -7.83 4.13
CA PRO A 330 9.19 -8.91 3.37
C PRO A 330 9.57 -10.13 4.23
N LEU A 331 9.90 -9.93 5.50
CA LEU A 331 10.22 -11.02 6.42
C LEU A 331 8.96 -11.80 6.82
N ILE A 332 7.84 -11.12 7.07
CA ILE A 332 6.52 -11.74 7.34
C ILE A 332 6.06 -12.54 6.12
N ASP A 333 6.15 -11.98 4.91
CA ASP A 333 5.81 -12.67 3.66
C ASP A 333 6.68 -13.93 3.45
N SER A 334 7.97 -13.85 3.79
CA SER A 334 8.89 -14.98 3.73
C SER A 334 8.53 -16.07 4.73
N LEU A 335 8.17 -15.71 5.98
CA LEU A 335 7.69 -16.66 6.99
C LEU A 335 6.41 -17.35 6.55
N LEU A 336 5.47 -16.61 5.99
CA LEU A 336 4.22 -17.15 5.46
C LEU A 336 4.49 -18.17 4.35
N SER A 337 5.37 -17.83 3.41
CA SER A 337 5.73 -18.70 2.29
C SER A 337 6.40 -19.98 2.77
N LEU A 338 7.28 -19.92 3.78
CA LEU A 338 7.95 -21.09 4.34
C LEU A 338 6.99 -22.05 5.08
N ARG A 339 5.93 -21.52 5.70
CA ARG A 339 4.94 -22.29 6.47
C ARG A 339 3.72 -22.71 5.64
N THR A 340 3.72 -22.42 4.35
CA THR A 340 2.63 -22.77 3.43
C THR A 340 3.15 -23.73 2.36
N SER A 341 2.39 -24.80 2.08
CA SER A 341 2.72 -25.74 1.00
C SER A 341 2.70 -25.03 -0.36
N LYS A 342 3.55 -25.50 -1.30
CA LYS A 342 3.75 -24.82 -2.60
C LYS A 342 2.47 -24.63 -3.40
N ASP A 343 1.54 -25.57 -3.32
CA ASP A 343 0.22 -25.54 -3.96
C ASP A 343 -0.72 -24.49 -3.39
N LYS A 344 -0.54 -24.06 -2.12
CA LYS A 344 -1.39 -23.09 -1.41
C LYS A 344 -0.75 -21.72 -1.22
N GLN A 345 0.50 -21.51 -1.67
CA GLN A 345 1.18 -20.22 -1.48
C GLN A 345 0.43 -19.03 -2.07
N GLY A 346 -0.16 -19.19 -3.25
CA GLY A 346 -0.96 -18.14 -3.88
C GLY A 346 -2.18 -17.74 -3.05
N GLU A 347 -2.89 -18.74 -2.50
CA GLU A 347 -4.05 -18.51 -1.62
C GLU A 347 -3.64 -17.82 -0.31
N ALA A 348 -2.54 -18.28 0.30
CA ALA A 348 -2.04 -17.71 1.54
C ALA A 348 -1.59 -16.25 1.37
N LEU A 349 -0.85 -15.93 0.30
CA LEU A 349 -0.41 -14.56 0.00
C LEU A 349 -1.61 -13.66 -0.35
N GLY A 350 -2.62 -14.17 -1.06
CA GLY A 350 -3.86 -13.45 -1.32
C GLY A 350 -4.63 -13.11 -0.03
N THR A 351 -4.73 -14.10 0.87
CA THR A 351 -5.34 -13.91 2.20
C THR A 351 -4.55 -12.90 3.02
N ASN A 352 -3.21 -12.96 2.99
CA ASN A 352 -2.33 -12.00 3.65
C ASN A 352 -2.55 -10.56 3.16
N SER A 353 -2.70 -10.39 1.85
CA SER A 353 -3.02 -9.09 1.25
C SER A 353 -4.37 -8.54 1.71
N SER A 354 -5.36 -9.41 1.96
CA SER A 354 -6.66 -9.00 2.51
C SER A 354 -6.55 -8.47 3.94
N TYR A 355 -5.74 -9.11 4.79
CA TYR A 355 -5.45 -8.59 6.15
C TYR A 355 -4.75 -7.24 6.11
N LEU A 356 -3.79 -7.06 5.19
CA LEU A 356 -3.13 -5.78 4.98
C LEU A 356 -4.12 -4.70 4.49
N SER A 357 -5.06 -5.05 3.62
CA SER A 357 -6.09 -4.12 3.13
C SER A 357 -7.01 -3.64 4.26
N ILE A 358 -7.41 -4.53 5.17
CA ILE A 358 -8.19 -4.16 6.36
C ILE A 358 -7.37 -3.24 7.27
N ALA A 359 -6.10 -3.54 7.48
CA ALA A 359 -5.19 -2.69 8.27
C ALA A 359 -5.09 -1.27 7.67
N ASN A 360 -4.97 -1.17 6.34
CA ASN A 360 -4.92 0.10 5.61
C ASN A 360 -6.24 0.88 5.70
N ALA A 361 -7.38 0.21 5.82
CA ALA A 361 -8.67 0.86 5.99
C ALA A 361 -8.89 1.39 7.42
N ILE A 362 -8.48 0.63 8.43
CA ILE A 362 -8.77 0.94 9.85
C ILE A 362 -7.69 1.85 10.45
N GLY A 363 -6.42 1.67 10.09
CA GLY A 363 -5.30 2.37 10.72
C GLY A 363 -5.39 3.90 10.68
N PRO A 364 -5.69 4.54 9.54
CA PRO A 364 -5.85 5.99 9.49
C PRO A 364 -7.00 6.50 10.37
N ALA A 365 -8.14 5.80 10.42
CA ALA A 365 -9.26 6.17 11.30
C ALA A 365 -8.86 6.09 12.77
N ILE A 366 -8.18 5.01 13.19
CA ILE A 366 -7.63 4.89 14.55
C ILE A 366 -6.67 6.04 14.83
N SER A 367 -5.77 6.35 13.90
CA SER A 367 -4.82 7.45 14.04
C SER A 367 -5.52 8.80 14.21
N GLY A 368 -6.54 9.08 13.39
CA GLY A 368 -7.33 10.30 13.47
C GLY A 368 -8.03 10.47 14.82
N VAL A 369 -8.58 9.38 15.39
CA VAL A 369 -9.14 9.40 16.75
C VAL A 369 -8.04 9.65 17.79
N LEU A 370 -6.91 8.98 17.69
CA LEU A 370 -5.80 9.11 18.66
C LEU A 370 -5.21 10.54 18.63
N VAL A 371 -5.12 11.17 17.47
CA VAL A 371 -4.65 12.56 17.33
C VAL A 371 -5.52 13.53 18.12
N THR A 372 -6.82 13.28 18.29
CA THR A 372 -7.71 14.16 19.09
C THR A 372 -7.32 14.20 20.58
N PHE A 373 -6.62 13.18 21.07
CA PHE A 373 -6.08 13.15 22.44
C PHE A 373 -4.66 13.74 22.55
N GLY A 374 -4.00 13.97 21.40
CA GLY A 374 -2.67 14.56 21.30
C GLY A 374 -1.85 13.99 20.15
N TYR A 375 -1.08 14.83 19.49
CA TYR A 375 -0.31 14.45 18.30
C TYR A 375 0.77 13.38 18.55
N GLY A 376 1.21 13.19 19.79
CA GLY A 376 2.17 12.14 20.18
C GLY A 376 1.52 10.77 20.45
N ILE A 377 0.23 10.75 20.79
CA ILE A 377 -0.47 9.52 21.22
C ILE A 377 -0.45 8.41 20.16
N PRO A 378 -0.69 8.69 18.87
CA PRO A 378 -0.61 7.65 17.84
C PRO A 378 0.76 6.97 17.76
N PHE A 379 1.83 7.72 17.97
CA PHE A 379 3.19 7.18 17.94
C PHE A 379 3.45 6.25 19.13
N PHE A 380 3.02 6.63 20.34
CA PHE A 380 3.14 5.76 21.53
C PHE A 380 2.34 4.47 21.34
N VAL A 381 1.10 4.58 20.85
CA VAL A 381 0.24 3.41 20.59
C VAL A 381 0.84 2.52 19.52
N ALA A 382 1.26 3.08 18.38
CA ALA A 382 1.88 2.31 17.30
C ALA A 382 3.21 1.69 17.74
N GLY A 383 4.01 2.41 18.53
CA GLY A 383 5.27 1.92 19.08
C GLY A 383 5.06 0.76 20.07
N GLY A 384 4.16 0.93 21.04
CA GLY A 384 3.82 -0.12 22.01
C GLY A 384 3.26 -1.38 21.35
N LEU A 385 2.33 -1.22 20.39
CA LEU A 385 1.81 -2.36 19.62
C LEU A 385 2.92 -3.02 18.78
N THR A 386 3.83 -2.26 18.18
CA THR A 386 4.95 -2.83 17.43
C THR A 386 5.89 -3.65 18.32
N LEU A 387 6.15 -3.20 19.55
CA LEU A 387 6.90 -3.98 20.55
C LEU A 387 6.16 -5.24 20.98
N ALA A 388 4.83 -5.16 21.15
CA ALA A 388 4.01 -6.35 21.44
C ALA A 388 4.06 -7.37 20.28
N ILE A 389 4.04 -6.91 19.01
CA ILE A 389 4.23 -7.77 17.84
C ILE A 389 5.62 -8.42 17.84
N ALA A 390 6.67 -7.68 18.22
CA ALA A 390 8.02 -8.23 18.35
C ALA A 390 8.09 -9.36 19.40
N PHE A 391 7.47 -9.15 20.55
CA PHE A 391 7.35 -10.17 21.58
C PHE A 391 6.57 -11.40 21.09
N PHE A 392 5.45 -11.17 20.39
CA PHE A 392 4.67 -12.24 19.79
C PHE A 392 5.47 -13.02 18.74
N ALA A 393 6.30 -12.35 17.94
CA ALA A 393 7.16 -12.99 16.94
C ALA A 393 8.17 -13.98 17.57
N LEU A 394 8.61 -13.76 18.82
CA LEU A 394 9.48 -14.70 19.53
C LEU A 394 8.81 -16.06 19.76
N THR A 395 7.48 -16.09 19.93
CA THR A 395 6.74 -17.34 20.12
C THR A 395 6.76 -18.23 18.88
N LEU A 396 6.96 -17.63 17.69
CA LEU A 396 7.05 -18.38 16.44
C LEU A 396 8.34 -19.21 16.34
N ASN A 397 9.40 -18.80 16.99
CA ASN A 397 10.68 -19.54 17.01
C ASN A 397 10.60 -20.83 17.87
N ALA A 398 9.74 -20.82 18.89
CA ALA A 398 9.57 -21.97 19.80
C ALA A 398 8.78 -23.12 19.17
N SER A 399 8.03 -22.87 18.10
CA SER A 399 7.24 -23.89 17.41
C SER A 399 8.02 -24.67 16.34
N ASP A 400 9.11 -24.10 15.81
CA ASP A 400 9.93 -24.77 14.77
C ASP A 400 10.91 -25.83 15.36
N GLY A 401 11.06 -25.87 16.68
CA GLY A 401 11.87 -26.89 17.38
C GLY A 401 11.09 -28.16 17.78
N LYS A 402 9.81 -28.28 17.40
CA LYS A 402 8.92 -29.40 17.77
C LYS A 402 8.27 -30.11 16.56
N ALA A 403 8.76 -29.88 15.34
CA ALA A 403 8.30 -30.57 14.13
C ALA A 403 9.37 -31.45 13.51
#